data_430f37d7922ae25db84a37a8765f3c00
#
_entry.id   430f37d7922ae25db84a37a8765f3c00
#
_cell.length_a   1.000
_cell.length_b   1.000
_cell.length_c   1.000
_cell.angle_alpha   90.00
_cell.angle_beta   90.00
_cell.angle_gamma   90.00
#
_symmetry.space_group_name_H-M   'P 1'
#
loop_
_entity.id
_entity.type
_entity.pdbx_description
1 polymer ?
#
loop_
_entity_poly.entity_id
_entity_poly.type
_entity_poly.pdbx_seq_one_letter_code
_entity_poly.pdbx_strand_id
1 'polypeptide(L)'
;MLDTAFSQWPSFTQEEADAVARVLLSNRVNYWTGNECREFEREFAEWVGTRHAIALTNGTVALELALRVLDLGPDDEVIVTPRSFIASASCVVTVGAQPVFADVDRDSQNMTAETIRRVLTPRTRAVVCVHLAGMPCDMDPIMALAREHRLTVIEDCAQAHGAQYRGRNVGSLGHIGAWSFCQDKIMTTGGEGGMVTTDDPQLWSRMWSYKDHGKSWDAVYNRQHPAGFRWLHESFGTNYRMLEIQAVIGRIQLRRLPAWSLTRAANAGRLAAACSRYAALRAPAVPHGMKHAWYRFYAFVRPESLVHGWTRDRIAHEINGLGVPCFHGSCSEVYLERAFEGSRGRPAAILPAARELGETSLMFLVHPTLTRDEIERTCTAIESILSQASAERDR
;
A
#
# COMPACT_ATOMS: atom_id res chain seq x y z
N MET A 1 -4.63 -9.92 15.38
CA MET A 1 -4.04 -8.78 16.12
C MET A 1 -2.94 -9.33 16.99
N LEU A 2 -1.78 -8.69 17.00
CA LEU A 2 -0.69 -9.11 17.87
C LEU A 2 -0.99 -8.52 19.25
N ASP A 3 -1.26 -9.37 20.21
CA ASP A 3 -1.38 -8.99 21.60
C ASP A 3 0.03 -8.74 22.13
N THR A 4 0.45 -7.48 22.12
CA THR A 4 1.76 -7.05 22.59
C THR A 4 1.58 -6.01 23.69
N ALA A 5 2.55 -5.96 24.63
CA ALA A 5 2.59 -4.95 25.67
C ALA A 5 2.93 -3.53 25.13
N PHE A 6 3.06 -3.38 23.82
CA PHE A 6 3.35 -2.12 23.12
C PHE A 6 2.07 -1.35 22.81
N SER A 7 2.20 -0.04 22.70
CA SER A 7 1.13 0.85 22.30
C SER A 7 0.45 0.37 21.02
N GLN A 8 -0.86 0.46 20.98
CA GLN A 8 -1.67 -0.07 19.88
C GLN A 8 -1.74 0.91 18.70
N TRP A 9 -1.88 0.36 17.50
CA TRP A 9 -2.25 1.06 16.29
C TRP A 9 -3.35 0.28 15.56
N PRO A 10 -4.44 0.92 15.08
CA PRO A 10 -4.73 2.36 15.13
C PRO A 10 -5.11 2.83 16.54
N SER A 11 -5.09 4.17 16.71
CA SER A 11 -5.56 4.83 17.91
C SER A 11 -6.55 5.93 17.51
N PHE A 12 -7.79 5.79 17.93
CA PHE A 12 -8.85 6.77 17.72
C PHE A 12 -8.95 7.71 18.92
N THR A 13 -9.47 8.90 18.67
CA THR A 13 -9.70 9.93 19.67
C THR A 13 -11.18 10.22 19.83
N GLN A 14 -11.53 10.98 20.88
CA GLN A 14 -12.91 11.44 21.10
C GLN A 14 -13.41 12.30 19.92
N GLU A 15 -12.51 13.08 19.26
CA GLU A 15 -12.87 13.87 18.05
C GLU A 15 -13.47 13.01 16.94
N GLU A 16 -12.88 11.83 16.67
CA GLU A 16 -13.37 10.90 15.65
C GLU A 16 -14.69 10.25 16.08
N ALA A 17 -14.81 9.86 17.36
CA ALA A 17 -16.04 9.29 17.90
C ALA A 17 -17.21 10.28 17.83
N ASP A 18 -16.98 11.54 18.22
CA ASP A 18 -17.99 12.61 18.18
C ASP A 18 -18.38 12.94 16.73
N ALA A 19 -17.42 12.92 15.81
CA ALA A 19 -17.70 13.16 14.40
C ALA A 19 -18.58 12.05 13.80
N VAL A 20 -18.29 10.79 14.10
CA VAL A 20 -19.15 9.65 13.70
C VAL A 20 -20.55 9.77 14.30
N ALA A 21 -20.65 10.10 15.58
CA ALA A 21 -21.93 10.30 16.25
C ALA A 21 -22.77 11.41 15.56
N ARG A 22 -22.15 12.55 15.20
CA ARG A 22 -22.82 13.61 14.45
C ARG A 22 -23.36 13.13 13.09
N VAL A 23 -22.57 12.35 12.34
CA VAL A 23 -23.01 11.80 11.05
C VAL A 23 -24.20 10.86 11.26
N LEU A 24 -24.15 9.95 12.23
CA LEU A 24 -25.24 9.01 12.52
C LEU A 24 -26.52 9.77 12.90
N LEU A 25 -26.45 10.72 13.82
CA LEU A 25 -27.61 11.50 14.30
C LEU A 25 -28.18 12.43 13.25
N SER A 26 -27.41 12.78 12.20
CA SER A 26 -27.90 13.54 11.05
C SER A 26 -28.83 12.74 10.13
N ASN A 27 -28.85 11.41 10.24
CA ASN A 27 -29.51 10.47 9.32
C ASN A 27 -29.03 10.55 7.85
N ARG A 28 -27.93 11.25 7.57
CA ARG A 28 -27.31 11.40 6.24
C ARG A 28 -26.05 10.53 6.16
N VAL A 29 -26.24 9.22 6.18
CA VAL A 29 -25.17 8.23 6.36
C VAL A 29 -24.66 7.60 5.05
N ASN A 30 -25.30 7.92 3.93
CA ASN A 30 -24.99 7.38 2.62
C ASN A 30 -24.40 8.48 1.71
N TYR A 31 -23.53 8.10 0.79
CA TYR A 31 -22.89 8.97 -0.21
C TYR A 31 -23.87 9.94 -0.93
N TRP A 32 -25.11 9.49 -1.16
CA TRP A 32 -26.14 10.29 -1.86
C TRP A 32 -26.86 11.31 -0.97
N THR A 33 -26.86 11.09 0.32
CA THR A 33 -27.60 11.94 1.28
C THR A 33 -26.67 12.80 2.14
N GLY A 34 -25.43 12.36 2.36
CA GLY A 34 -24.39 13.08 3.09
C GLY A 34 -23.44 13.86 2.16
N ASN A 35 -22.38 14.39 2.73
CA ASN A 35 -21.35 15.13 2.00
C ASN A 35 -19.91 14.78 2.46
N GLU A 36 -19.75 13.96 3.50
CA GLU A 36 -18.41 13.63 4.06
C GLU A 36 -17.54 12.90 3.04
N CYS A 37 -18.12 11.97 2.27
CA CYS A 37 -17.39 11.25 1.21
C CYS A 37 -16.90 12.22 0.12
N ARG A 38 -17.70 13.15 -0.33
CA ARG A 38 -17.34 14.12 -1.38
C ARG A 38 -16.27 15.09 -0.91
N GLU A 39 -16.40 15.58 0.33
CA GLU A 39 -15.35 16.40 0.94
C GLU A 39 -14.06 15.62 1.12
N PHE A 40 -14.13 14.35 1.52
CA PHE A 40 -12.95 13.51 1.64
C PHE A 40 -12.29 13.26 0.28
N GLU A 41 -13.07 13.00 -0.77
CA GLU A 41 -12.57 12.91 -2.16
C GLU A 41 -11.82 14.18 -2.57
N ARG A 42 -12.41 15.35 -2.33
CA ARG A 42 -11.80 16.65 -2.65
C ARG A 42 -10.51 16.90 -1.87
N GLU A 43 -10.57 16.75 -0.53
CA GLU A 43 -9.42 16.98 0.36
C GLU A 43 -8.28 15.99 0.07
N PHE A 44 -8.61 14.73 -0.26
CA PHE A 44 -7.62 13.71 -0.56
C PHE A 44 -6.98 13.94 -1.94
N ALA A 45 -7.75 14.30 -2.96
CA ALA A 45 -7.23 14.67 -4.28
C ALA A 45 -6.26 15.86 -4.18
N GLU A 46 -6.64 16.91 -3.43
CA GLU A 46 -5.80 18.08 -3.17
C GLU A 46 -4.49 17.68 -2.45
N TRP A 47 -4.59 16.83 -1.42
CA TRP A 47 -3.43 16.35 -0.67
C TRP A 47 -2.49 15.50 -1.53
N VAL A 48 -3.03 14.60 -2.38
CA VAL A 48 -2.22 13.79 -3.30
C VAL A 48 -1.61 14.64 -4.40
N GLY A 49 -2.31 15.68 -4.84
CA GLY A 49 -1.96 16.54 -5.97
C GLY A 49 -2.52 16.01 -7.29
N THR A 50 -3.70 15.39 -7.27
CA THR A 50 -4.44 14.92 -8.45
C THR A 50 -5.72 15.71 -8.64
N ARG A 51 -6.30 15.67 -9.84
CA ARG A 51 -7.58 16.35 -10.13
C ARG A 51 -8.78 15.65 -9.51
N HIS A 52 -8.72 14.33 -9.39
CA HIS A 52 -9.85 13.51 -9.02
C HIS A 52 -9.48 12.46 -7.99
N ALA A 53 -10.40 12.19 -7.07
CA ALA A 53 -10.41 11.04 -6.21
C ALA A 53 -11.82 10.43 -6.14
N ILE A 54 -11.92 9.15 -5.79
CA ILE A 54 -13.19 8.44 -5.59
C ILE A 54 -13.08 7.60 -4.33
N ALA A 55 -13.92 7.88 -3.33
CA ALA A 55 -13.97 7.14 -2.08
C ALA A 55 -14.69 5.79 -2.26
N LEU A 56 -14.09 4.73 -1.72
CA LEU A 56 -14.47 3.33 -1.93
C LEU A 56 -14.51 2.55 -0.61
N THR A 57 -15.16 1.40 -0.63
CA THR A 57 -15.35 0.54 0.56
C THR A 57 -14.06 -0.02 1.14
N ASN A 58 -13.05 -0.31 0.32
CA ASN A 58 -11.74 -0.83 0.76
C ASN A 58 -10.68 -0.76 -0.36
N GLY A 59 -9.43 -1.05 0.00
CA GLY A 59 -8.30 -1.00 -0.94
C GLY A 59 -8.31 -2.08 -2.02
N THR A 60 -8.85 -3.27 -1.75
CA THR A 60 -8.99 -4.34 -2.73
C THR A 60 -9.92 -3.91 -3.86
N VAL A 61 -11.05 -3.29 -3.48
CA VAL A 61 -12.01 -2.70 -4.44
C VAL A 61 -11.38 -1.55 -5.23
N ALA A 62 -10.48 -0.76 -4.62
CA ALA A 62 -9.77 0.30 -5.32
C ALA A 62 -8.86 -0.26 -6.44
N LEU A 63 -8.09 -1.32 -6.16
CA LEU A 63 -7.28 -2.01 -7.16
C LEU A 63 -8.14 -2.68 -8.24
N GLU A 64 -9.21 -3.37 -7.83
CA GLU A 64 -10.13 -4.01 -8.78
C GLU A 64 -10.77 -2.97 -9.70
N LEU A 65 -11.25 -1.85 -9.17
CA LEU A 65 -11.85 -0.78 -9.95
C LEU A 65 -10.87 -0.16 -10.95
N ALA A 66 -9.61 0.08 -10.52
CA ALA A 66 -8.56 0.59 -11.39
C ALA A 66 -8.26 -0.35 -12.57
N LEU A 67 -8.31 -1.66 -12.35
CA LEU A 67 -8.12 -2.66 -13.41
C LEU A 67 -9.37 -2.84 -14.28
N ARG A 68 -10.56 -2.81 -13.68
CA ARG A 68 -11.85 -3.03 -14.34
C ARG A 68 -12.11 -2.03 -15.47
N VAL A 69 -11.70 -0.79 -15.27
CA VAL A 69 -11.89 0.27 -16.28
C VAL A 69 -10.90 0.22 -17.43
N LEU A 70 -9.98 -0.73 -17.44
CA LEU A 70 -9.06 -0.96 -18.54
C LEU A 70 -9.60 -1.95 -19.59
N ASP A 71 -10.79 -2.52 -19.38
CA ASP A 71 -11.43 -3.50 -20.26
C ASP A 71 -10.55 -4.71 -20.61
N LEU A 72 -9.85 -5.24 -19.59
CA LEU A 72 -8.92 -6.35 -19.74
C LEU A 72 -9.66 -7.67 -20.04
N GLY A 73 -9.12 -8.45 -20.96
CA GLY A 73 -9.60 -9.77 -21.31
C GLY A 73 -8.72 -10.91 -20.74
N PRO A 74 -9.12 -12.18 -20.98
CA PRO A 74 -8.44 -13.36 -20.43
C PRO A 74 -7.03 -13.60 -20.96
N ASP A 75 -6.68 -13.01 -22.08
CA ASP A 75 -5.35 -13.10 -22.67
C ASP A 75 -4.47 -11.88 -22.35
N ASP A 76 -5.04 -10.83 -21.74
CA ASP A 76 -4.29 -9.66 -21.34
C ASP A 76 -3.49 -9.91 -20.05
N GLU A 77 -2.28 -9.41 -20.02
CA GLU A 77 -1.36 -9.58 -18.91
C GLU A 77 -1.20 -8.27 -18.12
N VAL A 78 -1.14 -8.41 -16.79
CA VAL A 78 -0.84 -7.32 -15.87
C VAL A 78 0.39 -7.70 -15.05
N ILE A 79 1.44 -6.89 -15.12
CA ILE A 79 2.67 -7.12 -14.34
C ILE A 79 2.43 -6.68 -12.91
N VAL A 80 2.78 -7.57 -11.96
CA VAL A 80 2.61 -7.36 -10.51
C VAL A 80 3.87 -7.77 -9.75
N THR A 81 4.02 -7.26 -8.53
CA THR A 81 5.10 -7.66 -7.62
C THR A 81 4.79 -9.01 -6.95
N PRO A 82 5.81 -9.86 -6.71
CA PRO A 82 5.66 -11.06 -5.88
C PRO A 82 5.64 -10.75 -4.38
N ARG A 83 6.15 -9.55 -3.99
CA ARG A 83 6.31 -9.15 -2.59
C ARG A 83 5.28 -8.10 -2.23
N SER A 84 4.13 -8.52 -1.69
CA SER A 84 3.02 -7.67 -1.30
C SER A 84 1.98 -8.46 -0.51
N PHE A 85 0.82 -7.84 -0.26
CA PHE A 85 -0.41 -8.54 0.07
C PHE A 85 -1.03 -9.13 -1.21
N ILE A 86 -1.68 -10.28 -1.09
CA ILE A 86 -2.24 -11.02 -2.24
C ILE A 86 -3.16 -10.17 -3.13
N ALA A 87 -3.85 -9.15 -2.57
CA ALA A 87 -4.79 -8.33 -3.33
C ALA A 87 -4.14 -7.64 -4.55
N SER A 88 -2.86 -7.24 -4.46
CA SER A 88 -2.15 -6.62 -5.60
C SER A 88 -2.11 -7.54 -6.84
N ALA A 89 -2.15 -8.86 -6.65
CA ALA A 89 -2.14 -9.85 -7.74
C ALA A 89 -3.53 -10.48 -7.98
N SER A 90 -4.29 -10.78 -6.90
CA SER A 90 -5.60 -11.43 -7.05
C SER A 90 -6.63 -10.54 -7.73
N CYS A 91 -6.53 -9.21 -7.60
CA CYS A 91 -7.39 -8.27 -8.32
C CYS A 91 -7.27 -8.40 -9.85
N VAL A 92 -6.09 -8.78 -10.35
CA VAL A 92 -5.89 -9.05 -11.78
C VAL A 92 -6.70 -10.28 -12.22
N VAL A 93 -6.70 -11.33 -11.38
CA VAL A 93 -7.48 -12.56 -11.66
C VAL A 93 -8.98 -12.27 -11.58
N THR A 94 -9.42 -11.48 -10.59
CA THR A 94 -10.86 -11.17 -10.41
C THR A 94 -11.45 -10.34 -11.56
N VAL A 95 -10.63 -9.55 -12.26
CA VAL A 95 -11.08 -8.83 -13.46
C VAL A 95 -10.99 -9.69 -14.74
N GLY A 96 -10.48 -10.92 -14.64
CA GLY A 96 -10.39 -11.86 -15.75
C GLY A 96 -9.08 -11.81 -16.53
N ALA A 97 -8.08 -11.04 -16.09
CA ALA A 97 -6.77 -10.96 -16.73
C ALA A 97 -5.73 -11.90 -16.08
N GLN A 98 -4.52 -11.94 -16.63
CA GLN A 98 -3.43 -12.80 -16.18
C GLN A 98 -2.38 -12.00 -15.41
N PRO A 99 -2.10 -12.29 -14.12
CA PRO A 99 -0.98 -11.70 -13.41
C PRO A 99 0.35 -12.28 -13.91
N VAL A 100 1.33 -11.40 -14.14
CA VAL A 100 2.70 -11.77 -14.49
C VAL A 100 3.62 -11.19 -13.43
N PHE A 101 4.37 -12.02 -12.73
CA PHE A 101 5.21 -11.57 -11.62
C PHE A 101 6.59 -11.12 -12.12
N ALA A 102 6.92 -9.85 -11.86
CA ALA A 102 8.26 -9.30 -12.02
C ALA A 102 8.99 -9.31 -10.68
N ASP A 103 10.24 -9.79 -10.65
CA ASP A 103 11.05 -9.78 -9.42
C ASP A 103 11.25 -8.35 -8.89
N VAL A 104 11.77 -8.24 -7.69
CA VAL A 104 12.00 -6.97 -7.01
C VAL A 104 13.50 -6.66 -6.92
N ASP A 105 13.82 -5.41 -6.65
CA ASP A 105 15.15 -4.98 -6.28
C ASP A 105 15.41 -5.25 -4.79
N ARG A 106 16.62 -5.73 -4.47
CA ARG A 106 17.00 -6.13 -3.11
C ARG A 106 17.00 -4.97 -2.10
N ASP A 107 17.27 -3.74 -2.56
CA ASP A 107 17.43 -2.59 -1.68
C ASP A 107 16.11 -1.86 -1.45
N SER A 108 15.37 -1.60 -2.51
CA SER A 108 14.06 -0.94 -2.43
C SER A 108 12.91 -1.88 -2.08
N GLN A 109 13.05 -3.20 -2.29
CA GLN A 109 12.01 -4.22 -2.20
C GLN A 109 10.90 -4.06 -3.26
N ASN A 110 11.03 -3.13 -4.16
CA ASN A 110 10.05 -2.77 -5.18
C ASN A 110 10.45 -3.28 -6.55
N MET A 111 9.48 -3.42 -7.46
CA MET A 111 9.77 -3.62 -8.88
C MET A 111 10.50 -2.39 -9.44
N THR A 112 11.32 -2.63 -10.45
CA THR A 112 12.02 -1.59 -11.23
C THR A 112 11.66 -1.70 -12.70
N ALA A 113 11.97 -0.66 -13.49
CA ALA A 113 11.78 -0.72 -14.93
C ALA A 113 12.54 -1.91 -15.56
N GLU A 114 13.69 -2.29 -15.00
CA GLU A 114 14.48 -3.43 -15.49
C GLU A 114 13.77 -4.77 -15.19
N THR A 115 13.29 -4.97 -13.96
CA THR A 115 12.58 -6.22 -13.60
C THR A 115 11.26 -6.35 -14.36
N ILE A 116 10.55 -5.24 -14.62
CA ILE A 116 9.37 -5.18 -15.45
C ILE A 116 9.70 -5.55 -16.91
N ARG A 117 10.77 -4.97 -17.49
CA ARG A 117 11.19 -5.23 -18.88
C ARG A 117 11.47 -6.71 -19.15
N ARG A 118 12.01 -7.43 -18.18
CA ARG A 118 12.34 -8.87 -18.31
C ARG A 118 11.14 -9.77 -18.53
N VAL A 119 9.94 -9.33 -18.12
CA VAL A 119 8.70 -10.12 -18.17
C VAL A 119 7.66 -9.54 -19.14
N LEU A 120 7.98 -8.45 -19.83
CA LEU A 120 7.11 -7.84 -20.83
C LEU A 120 6.84 -8.78 -21.99
N THR A 121 5.57 -8.82 -22.40
CA THR A 121 5.12 -9.51 -23.62
C THR A 121 4.20 -8.60 -24.44
N PRO A 122 3.88 -8.95 -25.70
CA PRO A 122 2.89 -8.20 -26.49
C PRO A 122 1.48 -8.18 -25.88
N ARG A 123 1.18 -9.06 -24.92
CA ARG A 123 -0.10 -9.13 -24.20
C ARG A 123 -0.13 -8.24 -22.96
N THR A 124 0.99 -7.70 -22.53
CA THR A 124 1.04 -6.83 -21.35
C THR A 124 0.26 -5.54 -21.62
N ARG A 125 -0.67 -5.20 -20.70
CA ARG A 125 -1.54 -4.00 -20.77
C ARG A 125 -1.31 -3.04 -19.63
N ALA A 126 -0.95 -3.54 -18.46
CA ALA A 126 -0.79 -2.70 -17.27
C ALA A 126 0.31 -3.22 -16.35
N VAL A 127 0.72 -2.35 -15.43
CA VAL A 127 1.65 -2.66 -14.34
C VAL A 127 1.04 -2.15 -13.04
N VAL A 128 1.02 -2.97 -12.00
CA VAL A 128 0.66 -2.57 -10.63
C VAL A 128 1.94 -2.40 -9.82
N CYS A 129 2.33 -1.15 -9.58
CA CYS A 129 3.52 -0.79 -8.79
C CYS A 129 3.13 -0.66 -7.32
N VAL A 130 3.61 -1.55 -6.46
CA VAL A 130 3.39 -1.46 -5.01
C VAL A 130 4.51 -0.64 -4.37
N HIS A 131 4.16 0.41 -3.64
CA HIS A 131 5.11 1.18 -2.82
C HIS A 131 5.29 0.51 -1.46
N LEU A 132 6.04 -0.60 -1.45
CA LEU A 132 6.11 -1.51 -0.32
C LEU A 132 6.67 -0.84 0.93
N ALA A 133 6.06 -1.13 2.07
CA ALA A 133 6.39 -0.57 3.39
C ALA A 133 6.37 0.97 3.46
N GLY A 134 5.96 1.64 2.37
CA GLY A 134 5.98 3.09 2.22
C GLY A 134 7.20 3.64 1.47
N MET A 135 8.04 2.76 0.88
CA MET A 135 9.12 3.14 -0.03
C MET A 135 8.57 3.37 -1.43
N PRO A 136 8.70 4.57 -2.03
CA PRO A 136 8.29 4.78 -3.42
C PRO A 136 9.05 3.86 -4.39
N CYS A 137 8.36 3.36 -5.41
CA CYS A 137 9.03 2.83 -6.60
C CYS A 137 9.80 3.95 -7.32
N ASP A 138 10.84 3.61 -8.06
CA ASP A 138 11.50 4.55 -8.97
C ASP A 138 10.61 4.78 -10.20
N MET A 139 9.71 5.75 -10.08
CA MET A 139 8.60 5.93 -11.02
C MET A 139 9.01 6.49 -12.36
N ASP A 140 10.04 7.35 -12.47
CA ASP A 140 10.41 7.96 -13.75
C ASP A 140 10.82 6.92 -14.81
N PRO A 141 11.73 5.95 -14.52
CA PRO A 141 12.04 4.89 -15.47
C PRO A 141 10.85 3.97 -15.76
N ILE A 142 10.01 3.69 -14.74
CA ILE A 142 8.79 2.86 -14.93
C ILE A 142 7.82 3.56 -15.87
N MET A 143 7.57 4.86 -15.68
CA MET A 143 6.70 5.65 -16.54
C MET A 143 7.28 5.84 -17.95
N ALA A 144 8.60 5.91 -18.09
CA ALA A 144 9.25 5.93 -19.41
C ALA A 144 9.01 4.62 -20.17
N LEU A 145 9.21 3.47 -19.50
CA LEU A 145 8.92 2.15 -20.04
C LEU A 145 7.43 1.98 -20.39
N ALA A 146 6.55 2.46 -19.52
CA ALA A 146 5.11 2.38 -19.75
C ALA A 146 4.68 3.18 -21.00
N ARG A 147 5.24 4.36 -21.22
CA ARG A 147 5.00 5.14 -22.45
C ARG A 147 5.50 4.41 -23.71
N GLU A 148 6.70 3.83 -23.65
CA GLU A 148 7.30 3.05 -24.75
C GLU A 148 6.39 1.90 -25.20
N HIS A 149 5.79 1.21 -24.22
CA HIS A 149 4.96 0.02 -24.45
C HIS A 149 3.45 0.26 -24.35
N ARG A 150 3.00 1.51 -24.19
CA ARG A 150 1.58 1.90 -24.04
C ARG A 150 0.88 1.17 -22.88
N LEU A 151 1.56 1.04 -21.76
CA LEU A 151 1.03 0.37 -20.56
C LEU A 151 0.34 1.38 -19.65
N THR A 152 -0.73 0.93 -18.99
CA THR A 152 -1.31 1.67 -17.87
C THR A 152 -0.55 1.33 -16.59
N VAL A 153 -0.13 2.34 -15.83
CA VAL A 153 0.52 2.17 -14.53
C VAL A 153 -0.48 2.48 -13.42
N ILE A 154 -0.72 1.50 -12.57
CA ILE A 154 -1.49 1.62 -11.33
C ILE A 154 -0.51 1.62 -10.17
N GLU A 155 -0.59 2.63 -9.31
CA GLU A 155 0.18 2.70 -8.08
C GLU A 155 -0.64 2.08 -6.95
N ASP A 156 -0.19 0.97 -6.37
CA ASP A 156 -0.73 0.45 -5.11
C ASP A 156 -0.09 1.21 -3.95
N CYS A 157 -0.81 2.19 -3.46
CA CYS A 157 -0.41 3.12 -2.40
C CYS A 157 -0.89 2.67 -1.00
N ALA A 158 -1.41 1.44 -0.86
CA ALA A 158 -1.99 0.95 0.41
C ALA A 158 -1.06 1.05 1.62
N GLN A 159 0.26 1.09 1.41
CA GLN A 159 1.28 1.20 2.46
C GLN A 159 2.04 2.54 2.43
N ALA A 160 1.60 3.53 1.64
CA ALA A 160 2.46 4.64 1.25
C ALA A 160 1.87 6.04 1.47
N HIS A 161 0.92 6.20 2.40
CA HIS A 161 0.35 7.51 2.75
C HIS A 161 1.44 8.46 3.27
N GLY A 162 1.73 9.52 2.52
CA GLY A 162 2.76 10.49 2.79
C GLY A 162 4.14 10.17 2.21
N ALA A 163 4.27 9.08 1.44
CA ALA A 163 5.45 8.83 0.61
C ALA A 163 5.52 9.81 -0.55
N GLN A 164 6.75 10.21 -0.92
CA GLN A 164 6.97 11.14 -2.03
C GLN A 164 8.13 10.68 -2.90
N TYR A 165 7.98 10.90 -4.18
CA TYR A 165 9.01 10.75 -5.18
C TYR A 165 9.28 12.09 -5.86
N ARG A 166 10.50 12.63 -5.72
CA ARG A 166 10.91 13.94 -6.25
C ARG A 166 9.93 15.08 -5.90
N GLY A 167 9.48 15.10 -4.63
CA GLY A 167 8.58 16.13 -4.10
C GLY A 167 7.11 15.97 -4.47
N ARG A 168 6.73 14.96 -5.27
CA ARG A 168 5.34 14.62 -5.59
C ARG A 168 4.88 13.44 -4.75
N ASN A 169 3.65 13.48 -4.26
CA ASN A 169 3.07 12.35 -3.54
C ASN A 169 2.89 11.14 -4.49
N VAL A 170 3.15 9.93 -4.00
CA VAL A 170 2.74 8.71 -4.69
C VAL A 170 1.23 8.70 -4.90
N GLY A 171 0.74 7.96 -5.88
CA GLY A 171 -0.67 7.99 -6.30
C GLY A 171 -1.02 9.15 -7.25
N SER A 172 -0.01 10.01 -7.57
CA SER A 172 -0.07 11.06 -8.61
C SER A 172 0.98 10.89 -9.70
N LEU A 173 1.71 9.79 -9.68
CA LEU A 173 2.88 9.56 -10.56
C LEU A 173 2.53 8.67 -11.74
N GLY A 174 1.69 7.64 -11.49
CA GLY A 174 1.12 6.76 -12.49
C GLY A 174 -0.17 7.31 -13.11
N HIS A 175 -0.94 6.44 -13.73
CA HIS A 175 -2.24 6.81 -14.32
C HIS A 175 -3.38 6.76 -13.29
N ILE A 176 -3.32 5.79 -12.36
CA ILE A 176 -4.30 5.62 -11.27
C ILE A 176 -3.54 5.27 -9.99
N GLY A 177 -3.83 5.96 -8.89
CA GLY A 177 -3.42 5.57 -7.55
C GLY A 177 -4.53 4.80 -6.84
N ALA A 178 -4.24 3.66 -6.23
CA ALA A 178 -5.16 2.87 -5.43
C ALA A 178 -4.72 2.87 -3.96
N TRP A 179 -5.63 3.21 -3.05
CA TRP A 179 -5.34 3.43 -1.63
C TRP A 179 -6.19 2.53 -0.75
N SER A 180 -5.65 2.16 0.40
CA SER A 180 -6.34 1.38 1.43
C SER A 180 -6.34 2.13 2.75
N PHE A 181 -7.49 2.16 3.41
CA PHE A 181 -7.66 2.68 4.76
C PHE A 181 -8.07 1.54 5.72
N CYS A 182 -7.56 0.32 5.48
CA CYS A 182 -7.72 -0.81 6.37
C CYS A 182 -7.11 -0.52 7.75
N GLN A 183 -7.54 -1.24 8.77
CA GLN A 183 -7.22 -0.99 10.17
C GLN A 183 -5.74 -0.73 10.45
N ASP A 184 -4.82 -1.48 9.85
CA ASP A 184 -3.38 -1.43 10.15
C ASP A 184 -2.59 -0.40 9.32
N LYS A 185 -3.25 0.28 8.38
CA LYS A 185 -2.58 1.25 7.48
C LYS A 185 -2.13 2.52 8.21
N ILE A 186 -1.37 3.35 7.52
CA ILE A 186 -0.85 4.62 8.06
C ILE A 186 -1.97 5.56 8.48
N MET A 187 -3.10 5.52 7.76
CA MET A 187 -4.38 6.08 8.18
C MET A 187 -5.50 5.07 7.89
N THR A 188 -6.57 5.13 8.66
CA THR A 188 -7.72 4.22 8.54
C THR A 188 -9.03 5.00 8.61
N THR A 189 -10.07 4.45 8.02
CA THR A 189 -11.43 5.00 8.07
C THR A 189 -12.37 4.19 8.97
N GLY A 190 -11.85 3.79 10.14
CA GLY A 190 -12.62 3.02 11.12
C GLY A 190 -12.56 1.51 10.91
N GLY A 191 -11.53 1.02 10.21
CA GLY A 191 -11.26 -0.41 10.01
C GLY A 191 -11.19 -0.82 8.55
N GLU A 192 -12.01 -0.25 7.70
CA GLU A 192 -12.00 -0.47 6.25
C GLU A 192 -12.23 0.84 5.51
N GLY A 193 -11.72 0.93 4.28
CA GLY A 193 -11.90 2.00 3.34
C GLY A 193 -10.89 1.96 2.20
N GLY A 194 -11.17 2.67 1.14
CA GLY A 194 -10.30 2.80 -0.01
C GLY A 194 -10.51 4.10 -0.77
N MET A 195 -9.60 4.40 -1.68
CA MET A 195 -9.67 5.55 -2.57
C MET A 195 -8.98 5.20 -3.89
N VAL A 196 -9.44 5.74 -5.00
CA VAL A 196 -8.64 5.84 -6.22
C VAL A 196 -8.40 7.31 -6.53
N THR A 197 -7.23 7.61 -7.09
CA THR A 197 -6.82 8.96 -7.51
C THR A 197 -6.37 8.94 -8.97
N THR A 198 -6.66 9.99 -9.74
CA THR A 198 -6.23 10.12 -11.14
C THR A 198 -6.32 11.57 -11.62
N ASP A 199 -5.51 11.91 -12.62
CA ASP A 199 -5.62 13.17 -13.37
C ASP A 199 -6.44 13.03 -14.65
N ASP A 200 -6.74 11.79 -15.07
CA ASP A 200 -7.48 11.51 -16.29
C ASP A 200 -9.01 11.56 -16.06
N PRO A 201 -9.72 12.53 -16.66
CA PRO A 201 -11.15 12.68 -16.48
C PRO A 201 -11.96 11.52 -17.10
N GLN A 202 -11.43 10.81 -18.09
CA GLN A 202 -12.11 9.67 -18.70
C GLN A 202 -12.03 8.46 -17.79
N LEU A 203 -10.84 8.16 -17.24
CA LEU A 203 -10.67 7.11 -16.24
C LEU A 203 -11.53 7.41 -15.01
N TRP A 204 -11.52 8.66 -14.52
CA TRP A 204 -12.36 9.06 -13.40
C TRP A 204 -13.85 8.83 -13.69
N SER A 205 -14.35 9.28 -14.83
CA SER A 205 -15.77 9.12 -15.19
C SER A 205 -16.19 7.66 -15.23
N ARG A 206 -15.36 6.79 -15.81
CA ARG A 206 -15.61 5.34 -15.88
C ARG A 206 -15.59 4.70 -14.49
N MET A 207 -14.59 5.02 -13.66
CA MET A 207 -14.48 4.52 -12.27
C MET A 207 -15.65 5.01 -11.41
N TRP A 208 -16.01 6.27 -11.51
CA TRP A 208 -17.14 6.84 -10.78
C TRP A 208 -18.47 6.17 -11.17
N SER A 209 -18.67 5.95 -12.46
CA SER A 209 -19.85 5.26 -12.98
C SER A 209 -19.92 3.82 -12.47
N TYR A 210 -18.85 3.06 -12.61
CA TYR A 210 -18.82 1.66 -12.21
C TYR A 210 -19.05 1.49 -10.69
N LYS A 211 -18.44 2.36 -9.85
CA LYS A 211 -18.64 2.39 -8.39
C LYS A 211 -20.11 2.53 -8.00
N ASP A 212 -20.95 3.13 -8.84
CA ASP A 212 -22.33 3.48 -8.52
C ASP A 212 -23.32 2.92 -9.54
N HIS A 213 -23.29 1.61 -9.74
CA HIS A 213 -24.22 0.84 -10.56
C HIS A 213 -24.26 1.25 -12.05
N GLY A 214 -23.24 1.93 -12.56
CA GLY A 214 -23.18 2.36 -13.94
C GLY A 214 -23.92 3.69 -14.23
N LYS A 215 -24.19 4.50 -13.19
CA LYS A 215 -24.75 5.85 -13.39
C LYS A 215 -23.72 6.73 -14.08
N SER A 216 -24.15 7.49 -15.07
CA SER A 216 -23.34 8.53 -15.68
C SER A 216 -23.37 9.80 -14.82
N TRP A 217 -22.18 10.38 -14.54
CA TRP A 217 -22.11 11.70 -13.88
C TRP A 217 -22.90 12.76 -14.63
N ASP A 218 -22.75 12.78 -15.93
CA ASP A 218 -23.45 13.72 -16.81
C ASP A 218 -25.00 13.56 -16.73
N ALA A 219 -25.45 12.28 -16.75
CA ALA A 219 -26.86 11.98 -16.59
C ALA A 219 -27.41 12.41 -15.21
N VAL A 220 -26.61 12.31 -14.16
CA VAL A 220 -27.05 12.67 -12.80
C VAL A 220 -27.09 14.18 -12.57
N TYR A 221 -26.08 14.91 -13.05
CA TYR A 221 -25.87 16.30 -12.64
C TYR A 221 -26.10 17.36 -13.75
N ASN A 222 -25.99 16.98 -15.03
CA ASN A 222 -25.98 17.92 -16.13
C ASN A 222 -27.24 17.81 -17.03
N ARG A 223 -27.91 16.64 -17.05
CA ARG A 223 -29.11 16.44 -17.88
C ARG A 223 -30.38 16.63 -17.08
N GLN A 224 -31.37 17.18 -17.75
CA GLN A 224 -32.74 17.26 -17.22
C GLN A 224 -33.43 15.91 -17.39
N HIS A 225 -34.09 15.43 -16.34
CA HIS A 225 -34.85 14.19 -16.33
C HIS A 225 -36.26 14.42 -15.82
N PRO A 226 -37.26 13.64 -16.29
CA PRO A 226 -38.56 13.56 -15.63
C PRO A 226 -38.38 13.16 -14.15
N ALA A 227 -39.33 13.54 -13.29
CA ALA A 227 -39.27 13.16 -11.89
C ALA A 227 -39.12 11.64 -11.70
N GLY A 228 -38.17 11.23 -10.88
CA GLY A 228 -37.87 9.84 -10.56
C GLY A 228 -36.46 9.40 -10.95
N PHE A 229 -36.04 8.21 -10.46
CA PHE A 229 -34.71 7.62 -10.75
C PHE A 229 -34.72 6.86 -12.08
N ARG A 230 -34.94 7.51 -13.19
CA ARG A 230 -35.05 6.89 -14.52
C ARG A 230 -33.93 7.37 -15.43
N TRP A 231 -33.38 6.43 -16.23
CA TRP A 231 -32.44 6.68 -17.32
C TRP A 231 -31.11 7.31 -16.91
N LEU A 232 -30.64 6.99 -15.67
CA LEU A 232 -29.36 7.48 -15.13
C LEU A 232 -28.21 6.49 -15.37
N HIS A 233 -28.51 5.21 -15.61
CA HIS A 233 -27.52 4.13 -15.76
C HIS A 233 -27.22 3.93 -17.25
N GLU A 234 -25.98 4.25 -17.64
CA GLU A 234 -25.53 4.14 -19.04
C GLU A 234 -24.58 2.95 -19.26
N SER A 235 -24.19 2.26 -18.19
CA SER A 235 -23.37 1.05 -18.19
C SER A 235 -23.77 0.14 -17.04
N PHE A 236 -23.14 -1.04 -16.98
CA PHE A 236 -23.23 -1.89 -15.80
C PHE A 236 -22.13 -1.54 -14.81
N GLY A 237 -22.46 -1.62 -13.52
CA GLY A 237 -21.56 -1.34 -12.43
C GLY A 237 -22.02 -2.04 -11.16
N THR A 238 -21.45 -1.63 -10.03
CA THR A 238 -21.74 -2.23 -8.72
C THR A 238 -21.75 -1.18 -7.62
N ASN A 239 -21.97 -1.60 -6.38
CA ASN A 239 -21.96 -0.71 -5.23
C ASN A 239 -20.63 -0.81 -4.48
N TYR A 240 -19.71 0.11 -4.77
CA TYR A 240 -18.42 0.22 -4.09
C TYR A 240 -18.28 1.48 -3.22
N ARG A 241 -19.40 2.13 -2.89
CA ARG A 241 -19.43 3.39 -2.15
C ARG A 241 -18.89 3.24 -0.73
N MET A 242 -18.08 4.20 -0.31
CA MET A 242 -17.72 4.43 1.09
C MET A 242 -18.94 4.95 1.87
N LEU A 243 -18.99 4.68 3.16
CA LEU A 243 -19.99 5.27 4.07
C LEU A 243 -19.52 6.65 4.58
N GLU A 244 -20.47 7.54 4.86
CA GLU A 244 -20.18 8.87 5.42
C GLU A 244 -19.44 8.81 6.77
N ILE A 245 -19.76 7.80 7.61
CA ILE A 245 -19.08 7.56 8.88
C ILE A 245 -17.59 7.17 8.70
N GLN A 246 -17.24 6.50 7.62
CA GLN A 246 -15.86 6.19 7.28
C GLN A 246 -15.12 7.44 6.79
N ALA A 247 -15.78 8.19 5.91
CA ALA A 247 -15.20 9.39 5.32
C ALA A 247 -14.87 10.46 6.35
N VAL A 248 -15.74 10.70 7.34
CA VAL A 248 -15.48 11.71 8.37
C VAL A 248 -14.26 11.37 9.23
N ILE A 249 -14.01 10.08 9.51
CA ILE A 249 -12.79 9.62 10.17
C ILE A 249 -11.58 9.89 9.26
N GLY A 250 -11.66 9.53 7.99
CA GLY A 250 -10.60 9.75 7.01
C GLY A 250 -10.17 11.20 6.91
N ARG A 251 -11.13 12.13 6.88
CA ARG A 251 -10.88 13.58 6.86
C ARG A 251 -10.11 14.07 8.10
N ILE A 252 -10.45 13.55 9.28
CA ILE A 252 -9.74 13.88 10.53
C ILE A 252 -8.31 13.34 10.47
N GLN A 253 -8.13 12.09 10.08
CA GLN A 253 -6.83 11.44 10.02
C GLN A 253 -5.92 12.05 8.93
N LEU A 254 -6.49 12.48 7.80
CA LEU A 254 -5.75 13.17 6.75
C LEU A 254 -5.07 14.44 7.29
N ARG A 255 -5.74 15.21 8.15
CA ARG A 255 -5.17 16.41 8.78
C ARG A 255 -4.03 16.08 9.77
N ARG A 256 -4.06 14.88 10.38
CA ARG A 256 -3.02 14.42 11.34
C ARG A 256 -1.81 13.80 10.66
N LEU A 257 -1.95 13.36 9.40
CA LEU A 257 -0.95 12.61 8.66
C LEU A 257 0.45 13.29 8.60
N PRO A 258 0.59 14.63 8.44
CA PRO A 258 1.90 15.25 8.45
C PRO A 258 2.67 15.04 9.76
N ALA A 259 2.02 15.18 10.91
CA ALA A 259 2.63 14.94 12.23
C ALA A 259 2.97 13.44 12.41
N TRP A 260 2.09 12.55 12.01
CA TRP A 260 2.34 11.10 12.06
C TRP A 260 3.53 10.68 11.18
N SER A 261 3.68 11.29 10.01
CA SER A 261 4.81 11.01 9.11
C SER A 261 6.15 11.41 9.74
N LEU A 262 6.21 12.54 10.44
CA LEU A 262 7.41 12.98 11.16
C LEU A 262 7.78 12.01 12.28
N THR A 263 6.81 11.58 13.09
CA THR A 263 7.03 10.62 14.16
C THR A 263 7.50 9.27 13.64
N ARG A 264 6.86 8.74 12.57
CA ARG A 264 7.28 7.50 11.91
C ARG A 264 8.72 7.58 11.40
N ALA A 265 9.09 8.68 10.77
CA ALA A 265 10.45 8.89 10.28
C ALA A 265 11.48 8.96 11.43
N ALA A 266 11.16 9.64 12.52
CA ALA A 266 12.04 9.72 13.70
C ALA A 266 12.23 8.34 14.35
N ASN A 267 11.14 7.55 14.50
CA ASN A 267 11.20 6.19 15.03
C ASN A 267 12.05 5.29 14.13
N ALA A 268 11.80 5.32 12.81
CA ALA A 268 12.57 4.54 11.84
C ALA A 268 14.06 4.91 11.84
N GLY A 269 14.39 6.18 11.98
CA GLY A 269 15.78 6.66 12.06
C GLY A 269 16.53 6.08 13.26
N ARG A 270 15.88 5.94 14.42
CA ARG A 270 16.48 5.30 15.62
C ARG A 270 16.73 3.80 15.37
N LEU A 271 15.77 3.10 14.81
CA LEU A 271 15.94 1.68 14.48
C LEU A 271 17.05 1.47 13.44
N ALA A 272 17.12 2.33 12.41
CA ALA A 272 18.18 2.29 11.42
C ALA A 272 19.57 2.48 12.04
N ALA A 273 19.70 3.43 12.98
CA ALA A 273 20.94 3.67 13.71
C ALA A 273 21.37 2.44 14.57
N ALA A 274 20.42 1.78 15.23
CA ALA A 274 20.70 0.56 16.00
C ALA A 274 21.16 -0.58 15.06
N CYS A 275 20.45 -0.80 13.94
CA CYS A 275 20.79 -1.83 12.97
C CYS A 275 22.16 -1.60 12.31
N SER A 276 22.54 -0.35 12.03
CA SER A 276 23.80 -0.03 11.32
C SER A 276 25.07 -0.36 12.08
N ARG A 277 24.96 -0.63 13.38
CA ARG A 277 26.10 -1.04 14.22
C ARG A 277 26.58 -2.46 13.94
N TYR A 278 25.75 -3.29 13.32
CA TYR A 278 26.01 -4.71 13.10
C TYR A 278 26.14 -5.03 11.61
N ALA A 279 27.24 -5.67 11.23
CA ALA A 279 27.46 -6.11 9.85
C ALA A 279 26.40 -7.12 9.39
N ALA A 280 25.86 -7.91 10.33
CA ALA A 280 24.82 -8.91 10.07
C ALA A 280 23.46 -8.33 9.70
N LEU A 281 23.25 -7.01 9.81
CA LEU A 281 22.02 -6.36 9.39
C LEU A 281 22.26 -5.32 8.28
N ARG A 282 21.31 -5.27 7.34
CA ARG A 282 21.19 -4.22 6.34
C ARG A 282 19.83 -3.54 6.51
N ALA A 283 19.81 -2.24 6.77
CA ALA A 283 18.60 -1.42 6.68
C ALA A 283 18.51 -0.80 5.28
N PRO A 284 17.28 -0.66 4.71
CA PRO A 284 17.10 0.00 3.43
C PRO A 284 17.57 1.46 3.49
N ALA A 285 18.37 1.87 2.53
CA ALA A 285 18.66 3.28 2.31
C ALA A 285 17.50 3.94 1.57
N VAL A 286 17.10 5.13 1.99
CA VAL A 286 16.12 5.93 1.24
C VAL A 286 16.87 6.73 0.20
N PRO A 287 16.64 6.50 -1.12
CA PRO A 287 17.35 7.21 -2.18
C PRO A 287 17.08 8.73 -2.13
N HIS A 288 18.06 9.51 -2.60
CA HIS A 288 17.89 10.96 -2.72
C HIS A 288 16.66 11.29 -3.57
N GLY A 289 15.88 12.28 -3.12
CA GLY A 289 14.64 12.67 -3.80
C GLY A 289 13.43 11.81 -3.47
N MET A 290 13.58 10.78 -2.63
CA MET A 290 12.47 9.98 -2.12
C MET A 290 12.19 10.30 -0.66
N LYS A 291 10.91 10.28 -0.26
CA LYS A 291 10.45 10.34 1.11
C LYS A 291 9.70 9.04 1.41
N HIS A 292 10.23 8.26 2.34
CA HIS A 292 9.62 7.02 2.80
C HIS A 292 8.48 7.33 3.78
N ALA A 293 7.31 6.68 3.63
CA ALA A 293 6.18 6.87 4.54
C ALA A 293 6.31 6.09 5.86
N TRP A 294 7.22 5.13 5.92
CA TRP A 294 7.48 4.29 7.09
C TRP A 294 6.21 3.61 7.65
N TYR A 295 5.49 2.93 6.77
CA TYR A 295 4.39 2.06 7.21
C TYR A 295 4.89 1.02 8.21
N ARG A 296 6.02 0.39 7.89
CA ARG A 296 6.82 -0.49 8.75
C ARG A 296 8.29 -0.21 8.51
N PHE A 297 9.13 -0.54 9.49
CA PHE A 297 10.58 -0.54 9.33
C PHE A 297 11.06 -1.95 9.01
N TYR A 298 11.85 -2.12 7.95
CA TYR A 298 12.48 -3.38 7.59
C TYR A 298 13.97 -3.33 7.82
N ALA A 299 14.53 -4.46 8.28
CA ALA A 299 15.95 -4.75 8.22
C ALA A 299 16.13 -6.15 7.62
N PHE A 300 17.28 -6.41 7.00
CA PHE A 300 17.57 -7.67 6.35
C PHE A 300 18.81 -8.29 6.97
N VAL A 301 18.69 -9.54 7.40
CA VAL A 301 19.81 -10.32 7.92
C VAL A 301 20.73 -10.68 6.77
N ARG A 302 22.04 -10.62 7.01
CA ARG A 302 23.08 -11.15 6.14
C ARG A 302 23.55 -12.47 6.73
N PRO A 303 23.09 -13.63 6.20
CA PRO A 303 23.41 -14.94 6.78
C PRO A 303 24.92 -15.21 6.88
N GLU A 304 25.68 -14.72 5.90
CA GLU A 304 27.14 -14.82 5.83
C GLU A 304 27.88 -14.08 6.96
N SER A 305 27.20 -13.15 7.63
CA SER A 305 27.76 -12.38 8.76
C SER A 305 27.26 -12.86 10.12
N LEU A 306 26.56 -14.01 10.16
CA LEU A 306 26.07 -14.59 11.42
C LEU A 306 27.05 -15.59 12.00
N VAL A 307 27.10 -15.65 13.32
CA VAL A 307 27.75 -16.73 14.08
C VAL A 307 27.02 -18.06 13.82
N HIS A 308 27.74 -19.16 13.78
CA HIS A 308 27.19 -20.51 13.57
C HIS A 308 25.99 -20.79 14.51
N GLY A 309 24.91 -21.33 13.95
CA GLY A 309 23.66 -21.64 14.68
C GLY A 309 22.70 -20.47 14.84
N TRP A 310 23.04 -19.26 14.34
CA TRP A 310 22.12 -18.16 14.24
C TRP A 310 21.45 -18.10 12.85
N THR A 311 20.18 -17.76 12.85
CA THR A 311 19.34 -17.57 11.65
C THR A 311 18.45 -16.35 11.83
N ARG A 312 17.84 -15.85 10.74
CA ARG A 312 16.82 -14.80 10.81
C ARG A 312 15.69 -15.17 11.76
N ASP A 313 15.21 -16.42 11.71
CA ASP A 313 14.08 -16.88 12.52
C ASP A 313 14.46 -16.93 14.00
N ARG A 314 15.69 -17.38 14.33
CA ARG A 314 16.19 -17.33 15.69
C ARG A 314 16.30 -15.90 16.20
N ILE A 315 16.84 -14.98 15.41
CA ILE A 315 16.91 -13.54 15.77
C ILE A 315 15.52 -13.00 16.08
N ALA A 316 14.54 -13.26 15.21
CA ALA A 316 13.17 -12.83 15.42
C ALA A 316 12.54 -13.46 16.68
N HIS A 317 12.79 -14.74 16.93
CA HIS A 317 12.32 -15.46 18.12
C HIS A 317 12.88 -14.86 19.42
N GLU A 318 14.19 -14.65 19.47
CA GLU A 318 14.87 -14.10 20.65
C GLU A 318 14.44 -12.65 20.94
N ILE A 319 14.28 -11.80 19.92
CA ILE A 319 13.76 -10.44 20.08
C ILE A 319 12.32 -10.48 20.63
N ASN A 320 11.44 -11.34 20.08
CA ASN A 320 10.08 -11.53 20.61
C ASN A 320 10.11 -12.06 22.05
N GLY A 321 11.06 -12.92 22.40
CA GLY A 321 11.27 -13.42 23.76
C GLY A 321 11.58 -12.32 24.78
N LEU A 322 12.18 -11.19 24.34
CA LEU A 322 12.37 -9.98 25.15
C LEU A 322 11.11 -9.09 25.23
N GLY A 323 9.97 -9.54 24.70
CA GLY A 323 8.70 -8.80 24.68
C GLY A 323 8.68 -7.64 23.66
N VAL A 324 9.54 -7.67 22.64
CA VAL A 324 9.61 -6.67 21.57
C VAL A 324 9.01 -7.26 20.29
N PRO A 325 7.98 -6.64 19.68
CA PRO A 325 7.36 -7.14 18.46
C PRO A 325 8.35 -7.14 17.27
N CYS A 326 8.66 -8.32 16.77
CA CYS A 326 9.51 -8.53 15.59
C CYS A 326 8.85 -9.55 14.66
N PHE A 327 8.69 -9.21 13.38
CA PHE A 327 7.97 -10.02 12.40
C PHE A 327 8.82 -10.28 11.16
N HIS A 328 8.34 -11.16 10.28
CA HIS A 328 8.97 -11.42 8.99
C HIS A 328 8.55 -10.43 7.88
N GLY A 329 7.43 -9.71 8.09
CA GLY A 329 6.91 -8.73 7.15
C GLY A 329 5.95 -9.29 6.10
N SER A 330 5.86 -8.60 4.95
CA SER A 330 4.98 -8.98 3.86
C SER A 330 5.36 -10.32 3.24
N CYS A 331 4.36 -11.06 2.73
CA CYS A 331 4.60 -12.22 1.88
C CYS A 331 5.51 -11.82 0.72
N SER A 332 6.57 -12.57 0.50
CA SER A 332 7.60 -12.24 -0.48
C SER A 332 7.46 -13.02 -1.79
N GLU A 333 6.69 -14.10 -1.76
CA GLU A 333 6.46 -14.98 -2.91
C GLU A 333 4.96 -15.30 -3.00
N VAL A 334 4.13 -14.25 -3.20
CA VAL A 334 2.66 -14.38 -3.30
C VAL A 334 2.23 -15.44 -4.31
N TYR A 335 3.01 -15.65 -5.37
CA TYR A 335 2.74 -16.67 -6.37
C TYR A 335 2.83 -18.11 -5.86
N LEU A 336 3.36 -18.34 -4.65
CA LEU A 336 3.37 -19.64 -3.98
C LEU A 336 2.10 -19.94 -3.19
N GLU A 337 1.21 -18.95 -3.03
CA GLU A 337 -0.09 -19.19 -2.43
C GLU A 337 -0.87 -20.23 -3.24
N ARG A 338 -1.61 -21.10 -2.56
CA ARG A 338 -2.40 -22.17 -3.21
C ARG A 338 -3.37 -21.67 -4.27
N ALA A 339 -3.83 -20.42 -4.12
CA ALA A 339 -4.71 -19.78 -5.11
C ALA A 339 -4.08 -19.68 -6.52
N PHE A 340 -2.76 -19.72 -6.61
CA PHE A 340 -2.03 -19.69 -7.89
C PHE A 340 -1.60 -21.09 -8.38
N GLU A 341 -1.93 -22.18 -7.67
CA GLU A 341 -1.64 -23.53 -8.14
C GLU A 341 -2.39 -23.81 -9.44
N GLY A 342 -1.65 -24.25 -10.48
CA GLY A 342 -2.22 -24.52 -11.80
C GLY A 342 -2.66 -23.28 -12.60
N SER A 343 -2.49 -22.05 -12.05
CA SER A 343 -2.78 -20.83 -12.79
C SER A 343 -1.66 -20.50 -13.78
N ARG A 344 -2.01 -19.86 -14.91
CA ARG A 344 -1.04 -19.35 -15.89
C ARG A 344 -0.13 -18.26 -15.30
N GLY A 345 -0.57 -17.58 -14.22
CA GLY A 345 0.17 -16.51 -13.59
C GLY A 345 1.33 -16.96 -12.71
N ARG A 346 1.39 -18.25 -12.31
CA ARG A 346 2.48 -18.76 -11.49
C ARG A 346 3.78 -18.87 -12.29
N PRO A 347 4.87 -18.17 -11.92
CA PRO A 347 6.13 -18.25 -12.66
C PRO A 347 6.70 -19.67 -12.59
N ALA A 348 7.31 -20.12 -13.71
CA ALA A 348 7.96 -21.43 -13.78
C ALA A 348 9.23 -21.55 -12.93
N ALA A 349 9.87 -20.43 -12.65
CA ALA A 349 11.08 -20.34 -11.85
C ALA A 349 10.86 -19.43 -10.64
N ILE A 350 11.65 -19.68 -9.59
CA ILE A 350 11.72 -18.85 -8.40
C ILE A 350 12.21 -17.46 -8.77
N LEU A 351 11.67 -16.44 -8.13
CA LEU A 351 12.12 -15.07 -8.22
C LEU A 351 13.17 -14.79 -7.12
N PRO A 352 14.46 -14.75 -7.46
CA PRO A 352 15.54 -14.88 -6.48
C PRO A 352 15.60 -13.73 -5.48
N ALA A 353 15.38 -12.48 -5.90
CA ALA A 353 15.41 -11.34 -4.98
C ALA A 353 14.21 -11.36 -4.02
N ALA A 354 13.02 -11.70 -4.51
CA ALA A 354 11.84 -11.86 -3.67
C ALA A 354 12.05 -12.94 -2.61
N ARG A 355 12.59 -14.10 -2.99
CA ARG A 355 12.91 -15.18 -2.06
C ARG A 355 13.91 -14.75 -1.00
N GLU A 356 15.05 -14.19 -1.41
CA GLU A 356 16.07 -13.71 -0.49
C GLU A 356 15.48 -12.73 0.54
N LEU A 357 14.69 -11.76 0.08
CA LEU A 357 14.04 -10.80 0.97
C LEU A 357 13.04 -11.49 1.92
N GLY A 358 12.33 -12.52 1.47
CA GLY A 358 11.44 -13.33 2.30
C GLY A 358 12.18 -14.10 3.39
N GLU A 359 13.34 -14.62 3.08
CA GLU A 359 14.16 -15.42 4.00
C GLU A 359 14.96 -14.57 4.99
N THR A 360 15.25 -13.30 4.67
CA THR A 360 16.14 -12.45 5.46
C THR A 360 15.48 -11.30 6.19
N SER A 361 14.24 -10.93 5.85
CA SER A 361 13.58 -9.75 6.41
C SER A 361 13.20 -9.90 7.88
N LEU A 362 13.46 -8.84 8.65
CA LEU A 362 12.90 -8.53 9.96
C LEU A 362 12.08 -7.25 9.83
N MET A 363 10.92 -7.20 10.45
CA MET A 363 10.03 -6.05 10.40
C MET A 363 9.67 -5.56 11.79
N PHE A 364 9.73 -4.25 12.00
CA PHE A 364 9.46 -3.59 13.27
C PHE A 364 8.36 -2.52 13.13
N LEU A 365 7.70 -2.25 14.24
CA LEU A 365 6.67 -1.22 14.35
C LEU A 365 7.32 0.17 14.48
N VAL A 366 6.73 1.17 13.81
CA VAL A 366 7.20 2.57 13.85
C VAL A 366 6.04 3.58 13.91
N HIS A 367 4.82 3.12 14.24
CA HIS A 367 3.61 3.96 14.25
C HIS A 367 3.69 5.07 15.32
N PRO A 368 2.93 6.17 15.17
CA PRO A 368 3.11 7.39 15.94
C PRO A 368 2.66 7.29 17.40
N THR A 369 1.96 6.23 17.79
CA THR A 369 1.55 5.99 19.17
C THR A 369 2.60 5.29 20.01
N LEU A 370 3.66 4.76 19.40
CA LEU A 370 4.79 4.19 20.14
C LEU A 370 5.48 5.28 20.97
N THR A 371 5.68 4.98 22.26
CA THR A 371 6.42 5.84 23.16
C THR A 371 7.92 5.80 22.85
N ARG A 372 8.64 6.81 23.37
CA ARG A 372 10.10 6.84 23.26
C ARG A 372 10.74 5.60 23.88
N ASP A 373 10.23 5.16 25.04
CA ASP A 373 10.74 4.01 25.77
C ASP A 373 10.51 2.70 24.99
N GLU A 374 9.37 2.55 24.29
CA GLU A 374 9.13 1.39 23.44
C GLU A 374 10.09 1.32 22.25
N ILE A 375 10.41 2.45 21.63
CA ILE A 375 11.42 2.51 20.57
C ILE A 375 12.81 2.22 21.12
N GLU A 376 13.17 2.75 22.30
CA GLU A 376 14.46 2.47 22.95
C GLU A 376 14.58 0.99 23.36
N ARG A 377 13.51 0.40 23.89
CA ARG A 377 13.44 -1.06 24.15
C ARG A 377 13.66 -1.86 22.89
N THR A 378 13.07 -1.45 21.77
CA THR A 378 13.28 -2.13 20.47
C THR A 378 14.74 -2.03 20.03
N CYS A 379 15.36 -0.85 20.11
CA CYS A 379 16.78 -0.68 19.81
C CYS A 379 17.68 -1.56 20.71
N THR A 380 17.42 -1.55 22.03
CA THR A 380 18.18 -2.36 23.00
C THR A 380 18.04 -3.85 22.73
N ALA A 381 16.84 -4.33 22.37
CA ALA A 381 16.63 -5.73 22.01
C ALA A 381 17.40 -6.11 20.74
N ILE A 382 17.35 -5.27 19.70
CA ILE A 382 18.15 -5.46 18.49
C ILE A 382 19.65 -5.56 18.86
N GLU A 383 20.16 -4.61 19.62
CA GLU A 383 21.57 -4.54 20.02
C GLU A 383 21.98 -5.77 20.86
N SER A 384 21.16 -6.16 21.84
CA SER A 384 21.44 -7.31 22.70
C SER A 384 21.53 -8.63 21.92
N ILE A 385 20.60 -8.85 20.99
CA ILE A 385 20.55 -10.09 20.21
C ILE A 385 21.63 -10.08 19.13
N LEU A 386 21.82 -8.96 18.43
CA LEU A 386 22.81 -8.89 17.35
C LEU A 386 24.26 -8.87 17.86
N SER A 387 24.52 -8.46 19.09
CA SER A 387 25.85 -8.61 19.71
C SER A 387 26.27 -10.08 19.90
N GLN A 388 25.28 -10.98 20.02
CA GLN A 388 25.51 -12.42 20.14
C GLN A 388 25.48 -13.13 18.77
N ALA A 389 24.64 -12.62 17.86
CA ALA A 389 24.36 -13.23 16.57
C ALA A 389 25.36 -12.84 15.46
N SER A 390 26.01 -11.68 15.57
CA SER A 390 26.93 -11.17 14.54
C SER A 390 28.34 -11.71 14.76
N ALA A 391 28.98 -12.19 13.69
CA ALA A 391 30.40 -12.39 13.67
C ALA A 391 31.17 -11.07 13.91
N GLU A 392 32.27 -11.11 14.64
CA GLU A 392 33.11 -9.91 14.79
C GLU A 392 33.55 -9.40 13.43
N ARG A 393 33.50 -8.07 13.25
CA ARG A 393 34.15 -7.49 12.07
C ARG A 393 35.65 -7.70 12.20
N ASP A 394 36.24 -8.39 11.23
CA ASP A 394 37.72 -8.28 11.06
C ASP A 394 38.03 -6.78 10.94
N ARG A 395 38.78 -6.28 11.91
CA ARG A 395 39.20 -4.88 12.04
C ARG A 395 40.22 -4.50 10.99
#